data_0d22a00dd400c88a04818c4be377d5c2
#
_entry.id   0d22a00dd400c88a04818c4be377d5c2
#
_cell.length_a   1.000
_cell.length_b   1.000
_cell.length_c   1.000
_cell.angle_alpha   90.00
_cell.angle_beta   90.00
_cell.angle_gamma   90.00
#
_symmetry.space_group_name_H-M   'P 1'
#
loop_
_entity.id
_entity.type
_entity.pdbx_description
1 polymer ?
#
loop_
_entity_poly.entity_id
_entity_poly.type
_entity_poly.pdbx_seq_one_letter_code
_entity_poly.pdbx_strand_id
1 'polypeptide(L)'
;MSPRLLHPDGRKRCPWPKQDPLYVAYHDEEWGVPEYDDRALYEKLILDGFQAGLSWITILRKRDNFRRAFDGFQPEKIVRYRPKRVEKLMQDAGIVRNRSKIEGTILSARGYLEAMEKGPGFSKLLWNFLDGKPKVNHFRSTSQVPAETPISQKMSKELASRGFKFVGPTIVYAFMQATGMVNDHVVTCHRHAPLAKLAGR
;
A
#
# COMPACT_ATOMS: atom_id res chain seq x y z
N MET A 1 -19.65 24.11 -2.95
CA MET A 1 -19.75 22.80 -3.64
C MET A 1 -18.61 22.75 -4.66
N SER A 2 -17.56 21.95 -4.42
CA SER A 2 -16.52 21.76 -5.45
C SER A 2 -17.13 21.17 -6.70
N PRO A 3 -16.82 21.67 -7.90
CA PRO A 3 -17.34 21.12 -9.14
C PRO A 3 -16.96 19.64 -9.20
N ARG A 4 -17.96 18.78 -9.42
CA ARG A 4 -17.72 17.34 -9.63
C ARG A 4 -16.87 17.23 -10.88
N LEU A 5 -15.64 16.75 -10.74
CA LEU A 5 -14.78 16.42 -11.86
C LEU A 5 -15.48 15.35 -12.71
N LEU A 6 -16.03 15.76 -13.84
CA LEU A 6 -16.59 14.84 -14.84
C LEU A 6 -15.40 14.23 -15.59
N HIS A 7 -15.26 12.92 -15.50
CA HIS A 7 -14.31 12.19 -16.34
C HIS A 7 -14.90 12.02 -17.75
N PRO A 8 -14.07 12.02 -18.82
CA PRO A 8 -14.55 11.92 -20.20
C PRO A 8 -15.39 10.67 -20.48
N ASP A 9 -15.19 9.60 -19.73
CA ASP A 9 -15.92 8.32 -19.82
C ASP A 9 -17.26 8.31 -19.04
N GLY A 10 -17.66 9.43 -18.45
CA GLY A 10 -18.89 9.57 -17.67
C GLY A 10 -18.91 8.84 -16.32
N ARG A 11 -17.83 8.14 -15.94
CA ARG A 11 -17.78 7.39 -14.68
C ARG A 11 -17.57 8.32 -13.49
N LYS A 12 -18.28 8.05 -12.40
CA LYS A 12 -18.04 8.72 -11.11
C LYS A 12 -16.91 8.01 -10.37
N ARG A 13 -15.92 8.77 -9.94
CA ARG A 13 -14.74 8.28 -9.18
C ARG A 13 -14.60 9.01 -7.85
N CYS A 14 -13.78 8.46 -6.97
CA CYS A 14 -13.25 9.22 -5.85
C CYS A 14 -12.51 10.47 -6.39
N PRO A 15 -12.48 11.61 -5.66
CA PRO A 15 -11.94 12.86 -6.22
C PRO A 15 -10.40 12.91 -6.27
N TRP A 16 -9.70 12.03 -5.54
CA TRP A 16 -8.25 12.11 -5.38
C TRP A 16 -7.41 11.79 -6.65
N PRO A 17 -7.83 10.91 -7.60
CA PRO A 17 -7.03 10.67 -8.82
C PRO A 17 -7.09 11.85 -9.80
N LYS A 18 -8.01 12.80 -9.60
CA LYS A 18 -8.23 13.92 -10.52
C LYS A 18 -8.41 13.41 -11.96
N GLN A 19 -7.63 13.97 -12.92
CA GLN A 19 -7.63 13.59 -14.34
C GLN A 19 -6.29 13.03 -14.82
N ASP A 20 -5.36 12.72 -13.91
CA ASP A 20 -4.09 12.08 -14.27
C ASP A 20 -4.36 10.65 -14.74
N PRO A 21 -4.04 10.28 -16.00
CA PRO A 21 -4.40 8.97 -16.55
C PRO A 21 -3.82 7.79 -15.77
N LEU A 22 -2.56 7.91 -15.30
CA LEU A 22 -1.91 6.87 -14.50
C LEU A 22 -2.62 6.70 -13.14
N TYR A 23 -3.01 7.82 -12.54
CA TYR A 23 -3.68 7.81 -11.25
C TYR A 23 -5.12 7.31 -11.34
N VAL A 24 -5.81 7.61 -12.44
CA VAL A 24 -7.15 7.10 -12.77
C VAL A 24 -7.09 5.59 -13.00
N ALA A 25 -6.13 5.09 -13.78
CA ALA A 25 -5.93 3.65 -13.99
C ALA A 25 -5.67 2.92 -12.65
N TYR A 26 -4.76 3.43 -11.83
CA TYR A 26 -4.50 2.89 -10.50
C TYR A 26 -5.76 2.84 -9.63
N HIS A 27 -6.58 3.90 -9.61
CA HIS A 27 -7.84 3.95 -8.87
C HIS A 27 -8.83 2.90 -9.37
N ASP A 28 -8.95 2.74 -10.69
CA ASP A 28 -9.97 1.88 -11.30
C ASP A 28 -9.58 0.40 -11.26
N GLU A 29 -8.30 0.06 -11.30
CA GLU A 29 -7.83 -1.30 -11.53
C GLU A 29 -7.18 -1.94 -10.32
N GLU A 30 -6.50 -1.13 -9.46
CA GLU A 30 -5.69 -1.65 -8.36
C GLU A 30 -6.24 -1.27 -6.99
N TRP A 31 -6.51 0.01 -6.73
CA TRP A 31 -6.85 0.51 -5.39
C TRP A 31 -8.18 -0.07 -4.89
N GLY A 32 -8.14 -0.70 -3.71
CA GLY A 32 -9.30 -1.34 -3.10
C GLY A 32 -9.60 -2.75 -3.61
N VAL A 33 -8.79 -3.28 -4.55
CA VAL A 33 -8.90 -4.69 -4.97
C VAL A 33 -8.22 -5.58 -3.94
N PRO A 34 -8.89 -6.62 -3.40
CA PRO A 34 -8.29 -7.52 -2.43
C PRO A 34 -7.05 -8.22 -2.98
N GLU A 35 -5.93 -8.05 -2.30
CA GLU A 35 -4.65 -8.69 -2.61
C GLU A 35 -4.31 -9.70 -1.52
N TYR A 36 -3.96 -10.92 -1.92
CA TYR A 36 -3.63 -12.01 -1.01
C TYR A 36 -2.23 -12.61 -1.26
N ASP A 37 -1.54 -12.19 -2.32
CA ASP A 37 -0.18 -12.65 -2.56
C ASP A 37 0.80 -12.03 -1.56
N ASP A 38 1.54 -12.87 -0.86
CA ASP A 38 2.48 -12.46 0.18
C ASP A 38 3.47 -11.41 -0.32
N ARG A 39 3.99 -11.59 -1.53
CA ARG A 39 5.02 -10.74 -2.10
C ARG A 39 4.47 -9.43 -2.64
N ALA A 40 3.30 -9.45 -3.27
CA ALA A 40 2.60 -8.24 -3.71
C ALA A 40 2.26 -7.35 -2.50
N LEU A 41 1.79 -7.95 -1.41
CA LEU A 41 1.55 -7.25 -0.14
C LEU A 41 2.84 -6.66 0.43
N TYR A 42 3.96 -7.40 0.41
CA TYR A 42 5.25 -6.88 0.85
C TYR A 42 5.72 -5.70 -0.01
N GLU A 43 5.71 -5.83 -1.35
CA GLU A 43 6.05 -4.74 -2.27
C GLU A 43 5.21 -3.49 -1.95
N LYS A 44 3.90 -3.66 -1.81
CA LYS A 44 2.99 -2.54 -1.56
C LYS A 44 3.29 -1.86 -0.22
N LEU A 45 3.52 -2.63 0.84
CA LEU A 45 3.85 -2.08 2.15
C LEU A 45 5.14 -1.25 2.13
N ILE A 46 6.18 -1.73 1.44
CA ILE A 46 7.43 -0.99 1.27
C ILE A 46 7.21 0.31 0.49
N LEU A 47 6.44 0.26 -0.60
CA LEU A 47 6.14 1.45 -1.40
C LEU A 47 5.34 2.49 -0.60
N ASP A 48 4.37 2.08 0.22
CA ASP A 48 3.63 2.96 1.11
C ASP A 48 4.55 3.57 2.19
N GLY A 49 5.52 2.82 2.70
CA GLY A 49 6.57 3.33 3.57
C GLY A 49 7.42 4.42 2.88
N PHE A 50 7.75 4.23 1.60
CA PHE A 50 8.44 5.27 0.81
C PHE A 50 7.57 6.49 0.55
N GLN A 51 6.26 6.34 0.51
CA GLN A 51 5.33 7.47 0.35
C GLN A 51 5.35 8.42 1.54
N ALA A 52 5.69 8.00 2.74
CA ALA A 52 5.64 8.85 3.94
C ALA A 52 6.29 10.22 3.69
N GLY A 53 5.50 11.32 3.83
CA GLY A 53 5.89 12.69 3.52
C GLY A 53 5.81 13.07 2.03
N LEU A 54 5.30 12.20 1.15
CA LEU A 54 5.15 12.43 -0.29
C LEU A 54 3.73 12.09 -0.76
N SER A 55 3.39 12.44 -1.99
CA SER A 55 2.13 12.01 -2.62
C SER A 55 2.28 10.61 -3.23
N TRP A 56 1.18 9.82 -3.20
CA TRP A 56 1.19 8.48 -3.82
C TRP A 56 1.53 8.51 -5.31
N ILE A 57 1.04 9.50 -6.05
CA ILE A 57 1.35 9.62 -7.48
C ILE A 57 2.86 9.74 -7.74
N THR A 58 3.63 10.32 -6.82
CA THR A 58 5.09 10.39 -6.91
C THR A 58 5.71 9.00 -6.85
N ILE A 59 5.23 8.15 -5.94
CA ILE A 59 5.68 6.76 -5.82
C ILE A 59 5.21 5.93 -7.01
N LEU A 60 3.95 6.08 -7.41
CA LEU A 60 3.36 5.35 -8.52
C LEU A 60 4.15 5.57 -9.84
N ARG A 61 4.54 6.81 -10.13
CA ARG A 61 5.38 7.13 -11.30
C ARG A 61 6.79 6.51 -11.23
N LYS A 62 7.27 6.22 -10.04
CA LYS A 62 8.59 5.62 -9.81
C LYS A 62 8.53 4.11 -9.56
N ARG A 63 7.34 3.50 -9.54
CA ARG A 63 7.12 2.11 -9.13
C ARG A 63 8.01 1.11 -9.88
N ASP A 64 8.12 1.23 -11.19
CA ASP A 64 8.95 0.33 -11.99
C ASP A 64 10.45 0.56 -11.74
N ASN A 65 10.86 1.79 -11.44
CA ASN A 65 12.23 2.07 -11.02
C ASN A 65 12.51 1.44 -9.64
N PHE A 66 11.56 1.53 -8.71
CA PHE A 66 11.67 0.85 -7.41
C PHE A 66 11.79 -0.67 -7.59
N ARG A 67 10.98 -1.29 -8.45
CA ARG A 67 11.07 -2.73 -8.76
C ARG A 67 12.46 -3.10 -9.26
N ARG A 68 13.02 -2.36 -10.21
CA ARG A 68 14.39 -2.59 -10.71
C ARG A 68 15.45 -2.36 -9.63
N ALA A 69 15.32 -1.29 -8.86
CA ALA A 69 16.29 -0.90 -7.84
C ALA A 69 16.34 -1.90 -6.67
N PHE A 70 15.19 -2.48 -6.29
CA PHE A 70 15.07 -3.42 -5.19
C PHE A 70 14.91 -4.89 -5.62
N ASP A 71 15.50 -5.25 -6.77
CA ASP A 71 15.54 -6.63 -7.30
C ASP A 71 14.15 -7.29 -7.35
N GLY A 72 13.13 -6.53 -7.82
CA GLY A 72 11.74 -6.95 -7.89
C GLY A 72 11.11 -7.21 -6.52
N PHE A 73 11.54 -6.51 -5.50
CA PHE A 73 11.11 -6.69 -4.11
C PHE A 73 11.21 -8.13 -3.62
N GLN A 74 12.27 -8.84 -4.02
CA GLN A 74 12.58 -10.18 -3.51
C GLN A 74 13.23 -10.06 -2.12
N PRO A 75 12.54 -10.42 -1.03
CA PRO A 75 13.05 -10.22 0.33
C PRO A 75 14.36 -10.96 0.59
N GLU A 76 14.54 -12.14 -0.04
CA GLU A 76 15.72 -12.97 0.07
C GLU A 76 16.97 -12.29 -0.52
N LYS A 77 16.79 -11.43 -1.51
CA LYS A 77 17.87 -10.61 -2.07
C LYS A 77 18.09 -9.35 -1.25
N ILE A 78 17.00 -8.65 -0.88
CA ILE A 78 17.06 -7.40 -0.14
C ILE A 78 17.74 -7.57 1.21
N VAL A 79 17.45 -8.65 1.93
CA VAL A 79 18.05 -8.93 3.25
C VAL A 79 19.58 -9.04 3.21
N ARG A 80 20.15 -9.34 2.04
CA ARG A 80 21.59 -9.48 1.80
C ARG A 80 22.29 -8.19 1.36
N TYR A 81 21.55 -7.07 1.24
CA TYR A 81 22.15 -5.80 0.84
C TYR A 81 23.23 -5.36 1.83
N ARG A 82 24.40 -5.08 1.31
CA ARG A 82 25.58 -4.57 2.02
C ARG A 82 25.61 -3.05 1.91
N PRO A 83 26.41 -2.33 2.75
CA PRO A 83 26.51 -0.86 2.70
C PRO A 83 26.79 -0.32 1.29
N LYS A 84 27.63 -0.97 0.50
CA LYS A 84 27.91 -0.59 -0.91
C LYS A 84 26.63 -0.56 -1.77
N ARG A 85 25.68 -1.49 -1.53
CA ARG A 85 24.40 -1.48 -2.25
C ARG A 85 23.52 -0.32 -1.81
N VAL A 86 23.48 0.00 -0.52
CA VAL A 86 22.77 1.16 0.02
C VAL A 86 23.30 2.45 -0.60
N GLU A 87 24.64 2.63 -0.67
CA GLU A 87 25.25 3.79 -1.34
C GLU A 87 24.83 3.91 -2.81
N LYS A 88 24.82 2.78 -3.54
CA LYS A 88 24.34 2.76 -4.93
C LYS A 88 22.88 3.21 -5.04
N LEU A 89 22.01 2.74 -4.15
CA LEU A 89 20.61 3.15 -4.12
C LEU A 89 20.45 4.64 -3.79
N MET A 90 21.30 5.20 -2.94
CA MET A 90 21.32 6.63 -2.63
C MET A 90 21.71 7.50 -3.83
N GLN A 91 22.34 6.96 -4.86
CA GLN A 91 22.67 7.65 -6.11
C GLN A 91 21.59 7.49 -7.18
N ASP A 92 20.62 6.59 -7.00
CA ASP A 92 19.58 6.31 -7.99
C ASP A 92 18.47 7.37 -7.95
N ALA A 93 18.46 8.28 -8.93
CA ALA A 93 17.41 9.30 -9.07
C ALA A 93 16.03 8.71 -9.45
N GLY A 94 15.99 7.47 -9.88
CA GLY A 94 14.75 6.74 -10.21
C GLY A 94 13.90 6.43 -8.99
N ILE A 95 14.47 6.42 -7.78
CA ILE A 95 13.76 6.17 -6.53
C ILE A 95 13.76 7.39 -5.60
N VAL A 96 13.09 7.28 -4.46
CA VAL A 96 13.21 8.25 -3.36
C VAL A 96 14.50 7.97 -2.59
N ARG A 97 15.48 8.87 -2.73
CA ARG A 97 16.81 8.76 -2.11
C ARG A 97 16.76 9.14 -0.62
N ASN A 98 16.29 8.22 0.19
CA ASN A 98 16.25 8.38 1.65
C ASN A 98 16.89 7.16 2.31
N ARG A 99 18.05 7.37 2.95
CA ARG A 99 18.84 6.31 3.57
C ARG A 99 18.05 5.49 4.58
N SER A 100 17.34 6.17 5.49
CA SER A 100 16.57 5.48 6.53
C SER A 100 15.47 4.59 5.93
N LYS A 101 14.83 5.00 4.82
CA LYS A 101 13.82 4.19 4.13
C LYS A 101 14.45 3.00 3.41
N ILE A 102 15.61 3.19 2.77
CA ILE A 102 16.37 2.11 2.12
C ILE A 102 16.82 1.08 3.14
N GLU A 103 17.43 1.50 4.24
CA GLU A 103 17.85 0.61 5.33
C GLU A 103 16.64 -0.04 6.02
N GLY A 104 15.56 0.72 6.20
CA GLY A 104 14.28 0.22 6.70
C GLY A 104 13.70 -0.91 5.85
N THR A 105 13.89 -0.87 4.52
CA THR A 105 13.47 -1.94 3.62
C THR A 105 14.23 -3.24 3.88
N ILE A 106 15.52 -3.16 4.23
CA ILE A 106 16.34 -4.35 4.58
C ILE A 106 15.83 -4.97 5.88
N LEU A 107 15.49 -4.15 6.87
CA LEU A 107 14.93 -4.62 8.14
C LEU A 107 13.55 -5.25 7.93
N SER A 108 12.70 -4.62 7.13
CA SER A 108 11.38 -5.15 6.78
C SER A 108 11.47 -6.47 6.01
N ALA A 109 12.51 -6.66 5.16
CA ALA A 109 12.74 -7.93 4.49
C ALA A 109 13.04 -9.08 5.49
N ARG A 110 13.77 -8.80 6.56
CA ARG A 110 13.99 -9.78 7.64
C ARG A 110 12.68 -10.15 8.33
N GLY A 111 11.88 -9.15 8.71
CA GLY A 111 10.57 -9.38 9.34
C GLY A 111 9.62 -10.18 8.44
N TYR A 112 9.63 -9.92 7.12
CA TYR A 112 8.87 -10.70 6.16
C TYR A 112 9.32 -12.17 6.13
N LEU A 113 10.62 -12.43 5.96
CA LEU A 113 11.17 -13.80 5.91
C LEU A 113 10.88 -14.56 7.20
N GLU A 114 10.98 -13.90 8.35
CA GLU A 114 10.62 -14.51 9.64
C GLU A 114 9.14 -14.84 9.73
N ALA A 115 8.23 -13.98 9.22
CA ALA A 115 6.80 -14.26 9.16
C ALA A 115 6.47 -15.44 8.24
N MET A 116 7.22 -15.60 7.15
CA MET A 116 7.08 -16.74 6.23
C MET A 116 7.60 -18.05 6.82
N GLU A 117 8.75 -18.01 7.51
CA GLU A 117 9.42 -19.21 8.04
C GLU A 117 8.79 -19.71 9.33
N LYS A 118 8.50 -18.80 10.27
CA LYS A 118 8.05 -19.12 11.64
C LYS A 118 6.57 -18.82 11.90
N GLY A 119 5.91 -18.18 10.96
CA GLY A 119 4.54 -17.71 11.09
C GLY A 119 3.58 -18.38 10.11
N PRO A 120 2.36 -17.85 10.02
CA PRO A 120 1.33 -18.37 9.13
C PRO A 120 1.50 -17.96 7.67
N GLY A 121 2.55 -17.20 7.31
CA GLY A 121 2.71 -16.46 6.07
C GLY A 121 2.31 -14.98 6.22
N PHE A 122 2.86 -14.14 5.35
CA PHE A 122 2.70 -12.68 5.50
C PHE A 122 1.26 -12.22 5.20
N SER A 123 0.64 -12.75 4.16
CA SER A 123 -0.75 -12.48 3.82
C SER A 123 -1.69 -12.84 4.97
N LYS A 124 -1.57 -14.06 5.48
CA LYS A 124 -2.41 -14.52 6.58
C LYS A 124 -2.19 -13.72 7.87
N LEU A 125 -0.93 -13.34 8.15
CA LEU A 125 -0.60 -12.45 9.27
C LEU A 125 -1.40 -11.13 9.19
N LEU A 126 -1.48 -10.53 8.01
CA LEU A 126 -2.17 -9.25 7.80
C LEU A 126 -3.68 -9.41 7.76
N TRP A 127 -4.19 -10.39 7.01
CA TRP A 127 -5.63 -10.60 6.84
C TRP A 127 -6.33 -11.08 8.10
N ASN A 128 -5.63 -11.72 9.04
CA ASN A 128 -6.19 -12.12 10.34
C ASN A 128 -6.72 -10.93 11.17
N PHE A 129 -6.25 -9.70 10.93
CA PHE A 129 -6.82 -8.50 11.57
C PHE A 129 -8.25 -8.17 11.11
N LEU A 130 -8.71 -8.82 10.05
CA LEU A 130 -10.01 -8.61 9.40
C LEU A 130 -10.75 -9.93 9.18
N ASP A 131 -10.41 -10.99 9.93
CA ASP A 131 -10.99 -12.33 9.81
C ASP A 131 -10.93 -12.89 8.37
N GLY A 132 -9.87 -12.49 7.63
CA GLY A 132 -9.61 -12.94 6.26
C GLY A 132 -10.45 -12.28 5.17
N LYS A 133 -11.30 -11.30 5.50
CA LYS A 133 -12.25 -10.69 4.55
C LYS A 133 -12.14 -9.17 4.49
N PRO A 134 -12.37 -8.56 3.31
CA PRO A 134 -12.44 -7.11 3.18
C PRO A 134 -13.54 -6.50 4.03
N LYS A 135 -13.25 -5.39 4.69
CA LYS A 135 -14.24 -4.56 5.35
C LYS A 135 -14.81 -3.52 4.39
N VAL A 136 -16.11 -3.49 4.19
CA VAL A 136 -16.78 -2.50 3.34
C VAL A 136 -17.20 -1.31 4.19
N ASN A 137 -16.68 -0.12 3.88
CA ASN A 137 -17.12 1.14 4.47
C ASN A 137 -18.08 1.87 3.51
N HIS A 138 -18.94 2.76 4.05
CA HIS A 138 -19.98 3.44 3.29
C HIS A 138 -19.81 4.98 3.35
N PHE A 139 -18.60 5.47 3.09
CA PHE A 139 -18.32 6.90 3.09
C PHE A 139 -18.99 7.61 1.91
N ARG A 140 -19.62 8.75 2.20
CA ARG A 140 -20.24 9.61 1.17
C ARG A 140 -19.29 10.65 0.61
N SER A 141 -18.22 10.95 1.34
CA SER A 141 -17.16 11.89 0.93
C SER A 141 -15.82 11.44 1.48
N THR A 142 -14.74 11.90 0.85
CA THR A 142 -13.36 11.62 1.33
C THR A 142 -13.04 12.25 2.68
N SER A 143 -13.76 13.29 3.07
CA SER A 143 -13.59 13.91 4.40
C SER A 143 -14.06 13.03 5.55
N GLN A 144 -14.86 12.00 5.29
CA GLN A 144 -15.30 11.03 6.28
C GLN A 144 -14.29 9.89 6.47
N VAL A 145 -13.34 9.72 5.53
CA VAL A 145 -12.33 8.66 5.60
C VAL A 145 -11.32 9.04 6.69
N PRO A 146 -11.14 8.20 7.72
CA PRO A 146 -10.19 8.50 8.79
C PRO A 146 -8.75 8.37 8.30
N ALA A 147 -7.82 9.05 8.97
CA ALA A 147 -6.40 8.88 8.70
C ALA A 147 -5.85 7.54 9.21
N GLU A 148 -6.47 6.98 10.24
CA GLU A 148 -6.12 5.69 10.86
C GLU A 148 -7.32 5.10 11.59
N THR A 149 -7.26 3.82 11.93
CA THR A 149 -8.32 3.09 12.65
C THR A 149 -7.72 2.24 13.78
N PRO A 150 -8.53 1.76 14.73
CA PRO A 150 -8.05 0.82 15.75
C PRO A 150 -7.41 -0.44 15.14
N ILE A 151 -7.88 -0.90 13.98
CA ILE A 151 -7.29 -2.05 13.27
C ILE A 151 -5.92 -1.68 12.72
N SER A 152 -5.79 -0.54 12.02
CA SER A 152 -4.50 -0.11 11.49
C SER A 152 -3.48 0.17 12.58
N GLN A 153 -3.91 0.68 13.75
CA GLN A 153 -3.05 0.86 14.91
C GLN A 153 -2.53 -0.48 15.46
N LYS A 154 -3.39 -1.50 15.58
CA LYS A 154 -2.99 -2.84 16.02
C LYS A 154 -2.03 -3.49 15.01
N MET A 155 -2.36 -3.45 13.73
CA MET A 155 -1.52 -3.99 12.66
C MET A 155 -0.16 -3.26 12.60
N SER A 156 -0.14 -1.94 12.76
CA SER A 156 1.09 -1.14 12.84
C SER A 156 1.99 -1.60 13.99
N LYS A 157 1.43 -1.81 15.18
CA LYS A 157 2.19 -2.30 16.35
C LYS A 157 2.76 -3.70 16.09
N GLU A 158 1.98 -4.61 15.52
CA GLU A 158 2.41 -5.96 15.18
C GLU A 158 3.54 -5.95 14.14
N LEU A 159 3.40 -5.19 13.06
CA LEU A 159 4.45 -5.05 12.06
C LEU A 159 5.73 -4.45 12.66
N ALA A 160 5.61 -3.40 13.47
CA ALA A 160 6.75 -2.77 14.12
C ALA A 160 7.48 -3.73 15.07
N SER A 161 6.75 -4.56 15.85
CA SER A 161 7.33 -5.56 16.74
C SER A 161 8.12 -6.65 16.00
N ARG A 162 7.75 -6.90 14.73
CA ARG A 162 8.46 -7.82 13.82
C ARG A 162 9.62 -7.17 13.05
N GLY A 163 9.97 -5.93 13.39
CA GLY A 163 11.08 -5.21 12.79
C GLY A 163 10.77 -4.46 11.50
N PHE A 164 9.52 -4.45 11.03
CA PHE A 164 9.14 -3.61 9.89
C PHE A 164 9.32 -2.12 10.22
N LYS A 165 9.73 -1.33 9.22
CA LYS A 165 9.97 0.10 9.35
C LYS A 165 9.03 0.90 8.46
N PHE A 166 8.75 2.14 8.86
CA PHE A 166 7.83 3.04 8.16
C PHE A 166 6.41 2.45 8.04
N VAL A 167 5.97 1.79 9.09
CA VAL A 167 4.65 1.15 9.22
C VAL A 167 3.78 1.83 10.29
N GLY A 168 3.85 3.16 10.39
CA GLY A 168 2.96 3.93 11.27
C GLY A 168 1.48 3.70 10.91
N PRO A 169 0.54 3.92 11.86
CA PRO A 169 -0.87 3.54 11.69
C PRO A 169 -1.54 4.21 10.50
N THR A 170 -1.17 5.45 10.16
CA THR A 170 -1.66 6.15 8.96
C THR A 170 -1.16 5.49 7.67
N ILE A 171 0.12 5.09 7.62
CA ILE A 171 0.71 4.39 6.47
C ILE A 171 0.06 3.01 6.32
N VAL A 172 -0.13 2.30 7.42
CA VAL A 172 -0.80 0.98 7.43
C VAL A 172 -2.25 1.11 6.98
N TYR A 173 -2.96 2.19 7.36
CA TYR A 173 -4.32 2.38 6.87
C TYR A 173 -4.37 2.65 5.36
N ALA A 174 -3.45 3.47 4.83
CA ALA A 174 -3.31 3.68 3.39
C ALA A 174 -2.97 2.37 2.66
N PHE A 175 -2.11 1.54 3.24
CA PHE A 175 -1.83 0.19 2.74
C PHE A 175 -3.09 -0.69 2.74
N MET A 176 -3.88 -0.71 3.82
CA MET A 176 -5.15 -1.46 3.89
C MET A 176 -6.14 -1.03 2.80
N GLN A 177 -6.24 0.28 2.53
CA GLN A 177 -7.05 0.82 1.44
C GLN A 177 -6.55 0.33 0.07
N ALA A 178 -5.26 0.42 -0.16
CA ALA A 178 -4.66 0.10 -1.44
C ALA A 178 -4.73 -1.40 -1.78
N THR A 179 -4.63 -2.26 -0.77
CA THR A 179 -4.68 -3.73 -0.91
C THR A 179 -6.07 -4.32 -0.72
N GLY A 180 -7.11 -3.49 -0.70
CA GLY A 180 -8.49 -3.93 -0.60
C GLY A 180 -8.88 -4.58 0.72
N MET A 181 -8.04 -4.44 1.76
CA MET A 181 -8.43 -4.86 3.12
C MET A 181 -9.62 -4.04 3.64
N VAL A 182 -9.72 -2.79 3.17
CA VAL A 182 -10.89 -1.95 3.35
C VAL A 182 -11.34 -1.40 2.01
N ASN A 183 -12.64 -1.42 1.74
CA ASN A 183 -13.22 -0.74 0.60
C ASN A 183 -13.65 0.67 1.02
N ASP A 184 -12.80 1.66 0.72
CA ASP A 184 -12.99 3.08 1.06
C ASP A 184 -13.34 3.94 -0.16
N HIS A 185 -13.68 3.32 -1.29
CA HIS A 185 -14.31 4.07 -2.35
C HIS A 185 -15.58 4.74 -1.82
N VAL A 186 -15.78 6.02 -2.13
CA VAL A 186 -17.05 6.68 -1.76
C VAL A 186 -18.22 5.98 -2.42
N VAL A 187 -19.38 5.93 -1.75
CA VAL A 187 -20.56 5.16 -2.22
C VAL A 187 -21.04 5.54 -3.62
N THR A 188 -20.71 6.76 -4.09
CA THR A 188 -21.04 7.22 -5.45
C THR A 188 -20.00 6.82 -6.49
N CYS A 189 -18.86 6.26 -6.07
CA CYS A 189 -17.82 5.80 -6.99
C CYS A 189 -18.25 4.50 -7.68
N HIS A 190 -17.99 4.41 -9.00
CA HIS A 190 -18.33 3.22 -9.78
C HIS A 190 -17.62 1.94 -9.30
N ARG A 191 -16.52 2.07 -8.53
CA ARG A 191 -15.77 0.93 -7.97
C ARG A 191 -16.34 0.42 -6.66
N HIS A 192 -17.12 1.23 -5.90
CA HIS A 192 -17.60 0.85 -4.57
C HIS A 192 -18.43 -0.45 -4.59
N ALA A 193 -19.50 -0.50 -5.39
CA ALA A 193 -20.41 -1.64 -5.42
C ALA A 193 -19.78 -2.92 -5.98
N PRO A 194 -18.98 -2.90 -7.07
CA PRO A 194 -18.26 -4.09 -7.54
C PRO A 194 -17.32 -4.69 -6.49
N LEU A 195 -16.54 -3.86 -5.77
CA LEU A 195 -15.61 -4.33 -4.74
C LEU A 195 -16.34 -4.80 -3.48
N ALA A 196 -17.47 -4.19 -3.11
CA ALA A 196 -18.30 -4.67 -2.01
C ALA A 196 -18.82 -6.10 -2.25
N LYS A 197 -19.10 -6.48 -3.50
CA LYS A 197 -19.51 -7.85 -3.86
C LYS A 197 -18.39 -8.88 -3.68
N LEU A 198 -17.12 -8.47 -3.77
CA LEU A 198 -15.98 -9.35 -3.53
C LEU A 198 -15.81 -9.67 -2.04
N ALA A 199 -16.17 -8.75 -1.16
CA ALA A 199 -16.11 -8.94 0.30
C ALA A 199 -17.14 -9.94 0.84
N GLY A 200 -18.21 -10.20 0.11
CA GLY A 200 -19.27 -11.14 0.48
C GLY A 200 -19.07 -12.58 -0.01
N ARG A 201 -17.95 -12.83 -0.70
CA ARG A 201 -17.57 -14.18 -1.18
C ARG A 201 -16.55 -14.77 -0.22
#